data_2ebe2a10dda61952c283cefca2b1df5e
#
_entry.id   2ebe2a10dda61952c283cefca2b1df5e
#
_cell.length_a   1.000
_cell.length_b   1.000
_cell.length_c   1.000
_cell.angle_alpha   90.00
_cell.angle_beta   90.00
_cell.angle_gamma   90.00
#
_symmetry.space_group_name_H-M   'P 1'
#
loop_
_entity.id
_entity.type
_entity.pdbx_description
1 polymer ?
#
loop_
_entity_poly.entity_id
_entity_poly.type
_entity_poly.pdbx_seq_one_letter_code
_entity_poly.pdbx_strand_id
1 'polypeptide(L)'
;MDISEVARHSGVPASTLRFYEKKGLIAATTQPGVRRRFRPDVLDQLALIALGQAGGLSLDEIQTMLAPDGTPQVDRKMLSAKADDIDATIKRLRAMSEGLRHAAECPADNHAQCPTFQRLLKAAAAGKLGQSSSTIATGQSRNRRAQASGTSE
;
A
#
# COMPACT_ATOMS: atom_id res chain seq x y z
N MET A 1 -14.36 5.39 -22.69
CA MET A 1 -13.58 4.13 -22.74
C MET A 1 -14.32 3.07 -21.94
N ASP A 2 -14.37 1.83 -22.41
CA ASP A 2 -14.86 0.74 -21.57
C ASP A 2 -13.76 0.23 -20.63
N ILE A 3 -14.10 -0.67 -19.68
CA ILE A 3 -13.16 -1.15 -18.68
C ILE A 3 -11.96 -1.91 -19.27
N SER A 4 -12.16 -2.58 -20.41
CA SER A 4 -11.11 -3.33 -21.09
C SER A 4 -10.12 -2.39 -21.80
N GLU A 5 -10.65 -1.31 -22.39
CA GLU A 5 -9.84 -0.24 -22.96
C GLU A 5 -9.01 0.47 -21.89
N VAL A 6 -9.62 0.80 -20.75
CA VAL A 6 -8.90 1.41 -19.62
C VAL A 6 -7.81 0.47 -19.11
N ALA A 7 -8.10 -0.81 -18.92
CA ALA A 7 -7.11 -1.79 -18.45
C ALA A 7 -5.92 -1.90 -19.42
N ARG A 8 -6.19 -1.90 -20.72
CA ARG A 8 -5.15 -1.98 -21.76
C ARG A 8 -4.25 -0.74 -21.78
N HIS A 9 -4.84 0.47 -21.63
CA HIS A 9 -4.08 1.72 -21.67
C HIS A 9 -3.32 2.01 -20.38
N SER A 10 -3.91 1.67 -19.24
CA SER A 10 -3.29 1.94 -17.92
C SER A 10 -2.38 0.82 -17.42
N GLY A 11 -2.47 -0.38 -17.98
CA GLY A 11 -1.82 -1.58 -17.45
C GLY A 11 -2.45 -2.11 -16.15
N VAL A 12 -3.50 -1.48 -15.64
CA VAL A 12 -4.18 -1.88 -14.40
C VAL A 12 -5.22 -2.97 -14.71
N PRO A 13 -5.19 -4.13 -14.01
CA PRO A 13 -6.16 -5.19 -14.23
C PRO A 13 -7.61 -4.72 -14.03
N ALA A 14 -8.54 -5.25 -14.83
CA ALA A 14 -9.96 -4.91 -14.76
C ALA A 14 -10.59 -5.18 -13.37
N SER A 15 -10.09 -6.18 -12.64
CA SER A 15 -10.48 -6.45 -11.24
C SER A 15 -10.10 -5.32 -10.30
N THR A 16 -8.90 -4.78 -10.45
CA THR A 16 -8.40 -3.62 -9.69
C THR A 16 -9.19 -2.36 -10.04
N LEU A 17 -9.51 -2.14 -11.32
CA LEU A 17 -10.35 -1.01 -11.74
C LEU A 17 -11.74 -1.06 -11.11
N ARG A 18 -12.38 -2.24 -11.03
CA ARG A 18 -13.66 -2.42 -10.34
C ARG A 18 -13.54 -2.14 -8.83
N PHE A 19 -12.42 -2.52 -8.23
CA PHE A 19 -12.15 -2.23 -6.83
C PHE A 19 -11.97 -0.73 -6.60
N TYR A 20 -11.24 -0.03 -7.48
CA TYR A 20 -11.06 1.42 -7.41
C TYR A 20 -12.39 2.16 -7.61
N GLU A 21 -13.23 1.70 -8.54
CA GLU A 21 -14.58 2.23 -8.74
C GLU A 21 -15.43 2.06 -7.48
N LYS A 22 -15.43 0.85 -6.87
CA LYS A 22 -16.15 0.58 -5.63
C LYS A 22 -15.65 1.44 -4.45
N LYS A 23 -14.37 1.75 -4.43
CA LYS A 23 -13.73 2.65 -3.44
C LYS A 23 -13.99 4.13 -3.74
N GLY A 24 -14.56 4.49 -4.88
CA GLY A 24 -14.78 5.88 -5.28
C GLY A 24 -13.51 6.63 -5.71
N LEU A 25 -12.45 5.90 -6.05
CA LEU A 25 -11.20 6.47 -6.58
C LEU A 25 -11.30 6.84 -8.05
N ILE A 26 -12.14 6.12 -8.80
CA ILE A 26 -12.49 6.40 -10.19
C ILE A 26 -14.00 6.27 -10.35
N ALA A 27 -14.57 6.99 -11.30
CA ALA A 27 -16.02 6.96 -11.57
C ALA A 27 -16.30 6.56 -13.02
N ALA A 28 -17.23 5.60 -13.18
CA ALA A 28 -17.81 5.33 -14.49
C ALA A 28 -19.00 6.24 -14.75
N THR A 29 -19.14 6.69 -15.98
CA THR A 29 -20.34 7.40 -16.44
C THR A 29 -21.42 6.34 -16.70
N THR A 30 -22.43 6.25 -15.84
CA THR A 30 -23.51 5.28 -15.96
C THR A 30 -24.76 5.98 -16.46
N GLN A 31 -25.20 5.66 -17.69
CA GLN A 31 -26.57 5.91 -18.12
C GLN A 31 -27.36 4.61 -18.01
N PRO A 32 -28.62 4.63 -17.58
CA PRO A 32 -29.44 3.44 -17.53
C PRO A 32 -29.48 2.71 -18.88
N GLY A 33 -29.15 1.42 -18.92
CA GLY A 33 -29.17 0.61 -20.14
C GLY A 33 -27.92 0.70 -21.01
N VAL A 34 -26.91 1.49 -20.66
CA VAL A 34 -25.66 1.62 -21.42
C VAL A 34 -24.50 0.92 -20.69
N ARG A 35 -23.60 0.25 -21.45
CA ARG A 35 -22.36 -0.31 -20.89
C ARG A 35 -21.59 0.77 -20.14
N ARG A 36 -21.07 0.43 -18.96
CA ARG A 36 -20.21 1.31 -18.14
C ARG A 36 -19.07 1.88 -18.98
N ARG A 37 -19.00 3.19 -19.02
CA ARG A 37 -17.94 3.92 -19.74
C ARG A 37 -17.22 4.84 -18.76
N PHE A 38 -15.93 4.90 -18.91
CA PHE A 38 -15.07 5.84 -18.19
C PHE A 38 -14.75 7.04 -19.10
N ARG A 39 -14.59 8.21 -18.48
CA ARG A 39 -14.11 9.39 -19.20
C ARG A 39 -12.61 9.23 -19.50
N PRO A 40 -12.06 9.94 -20.50
CA PRO A 40 -10.62 9.87 -20.82
C PRO A 40 -9.70 10.24 -19.64
N ASP A 41 -10.13 11.17 -18.79
CA ASP A 41 -9.43 11.63 -17.59
C ASP A 41 -9.21 10.52 -16.53
N VAL A 42 -9.86 9.39 -16.65
CA VAL A 42 -9.62 8.22 -15.78
C VAL A 42 -8.15 7.75 -15.82
N LEU A 43 -7.47 7.93 -16.95
CA LEU A 43 -6.06 7.56 -17.07
C LEU A 43 -5.17 8.45 -16.20
N ASP A 44 -5.47 9.73 -16.12
CA ASP A 44 -4.76 10.69 -15.25
C ASP A 44 -5.04 10.38 -13.77
N GLN A 45 -6.29 10.03 -13.43
CA GLN A 45 -6.65 9.58 -12.08
C GLN A 45 -5.88 8.30 -11.69
N LEU A 46 -5.78 7.33 -12.58
CA LEU A 46 -5.01 6.10 -12.34
C LEU A 46 -3.52 6.38 -12.20
N ALA A 47 -2.97 7.30 -12.97
CA ALA A 47 -1.57 7.73 -12.83
C ALA A 47 -1.33 8.41 -11.47
N LEU A 48 -2.25 9.25 -11.01
CA LEU A 48 -2.18 9.87 -9.68
C LEU A 48 -2.26 8.83 -8.56
N ILE A 49 -3.14 7.83 -8.69
CA ILE A 49 -3.23 6.72 -7.73
C ILE A 49 -1.90 5.94 -7.67
N ALA A 50 -1.33 5.62 -8.83
CA ALA A 50 -0.06 4.90 -8.91
C ALA A 50 1.09 5.73 -8.29
N LEU A 51 1.15 7.02 -8.57
CA LEU A 51 2.13 7.94 -7.98
C LEU A 51 1.98 8.02 -6.45
N GLY A 52 0.75 8.17 -5.95
CA GLY A 52 0.48 8.21 -4.52
C GLY A 52 0.90 6.92 -3.81
N GLN A 53 0.57 5.77 -4.38
CA GLN A 53 0.99 4.46 -3.85
C GLN A 53 2.51 4.29 -3.86
N ALA A 54 3.19 4.72 -4.93
CA ALA A 54 4.65 4.73 -4.99
C ALA A 54 5.29 5.62 -3.92
N GLY A 55 4.63 6.74 -3.58
CA GLY A 55 4.98 7.61 -2.45
C GLY A 55 4.60 7.07 -1.07
N GLY A 56 4.04 5.84 -1.01
CA GLY A 56 3.65 5.21 0.25
C GLY A 56 2.34 5.75 0.84
N LEU A 57 1.49 6.40 0.02
CA LEU A 57 0.14 6.76 0.41
C LEU A 57 -0.79 5.54 0.36
N SER A 58 -1.68 5.41 1.32
CA SER A 58 -2.78 4.44 1.28
C SER A 58 -3.84 4.90 0.28
N LEU A 59 -4.67 3.97 -0.18
CA LEU A 59 -5.79 4.32 -1.08
C LEU A 59 -6.80 5.26 -0.41
N ASP A 60 -6.98 5.17 0.90
CA ASP A 60 -7.88 6.06 1.64
C ASP A 60 -7.29 7.48 1.72
N GLU A 61 -5.97 7.63 1.93
CA GLU A 61 -5.28 8.93 1.83
C GLU A 61 -5.39 9.51 0.42
N ILE A 62 -5.18 8.70 -0.62
CA ILE A 62 -5.32 9.12 -2.02
C ILE A 62 -6.75 9.56 -2.32
N GLN A 63 -7.76 8.87 -1.79
CA GLN A 63 -9.16 9.23 -1.96
C GLN A 63 -9.46 10.62 -1.40
N THR A 64 -8.87 11.00 -0.26
CA THR A 64 -9.03 12.34 0.31
C THR A 64 -8.42 13.46 -0.55
N MET A 65 -7.50 13.09 -1.46
CA MET A 65 -6.87 14.01 -2.42
C MET A 65 -7.65 14.16 -3.72
N LEU A 66 -8.76 13.46 -3.87
CA LEU A 66 -9.63 13.53 -5.04
C LEU A 66 -10.92 14.27 -4.66
N ALA A 67 -11.26 15.30 -5.43
CA ALA A 67 -12.58 15.92 -5.34
C ALA A 67 -13.66 14.95 -5.85
N PRO A 68 -14.96 15.17 -5.56
CA PRO A 68 -16.04 14.30 -6.02
C PRO A 68 -16.12 14.13 -7.54
N ASP A 69 -15.59 15.08 -8.30
CA ASP A 69 -15.49 15.02 -9.75
C ASP A 69 -14.23 14.28 -10.26
N GLY A 70 -13.40 13.78 -9.33
CA GLY A 70 -12.14 13.09 -9.62
C GLY A 70 -10.95 14.01 -9.90
N THR A 71 -11.12 15.33 -9.76
CA THR A 71 -9.99 16.27 -9.90
C THR A 71 -9.07 16.19 -8.68
N PRO A 72 -7.73 16.34 -8.87
CA PRO A 72 -6.81 16.35 -7.74
C PRO A 72 -7.06 17.55 -6.81
N GLN A 73 -7.32 17.25 -5.54
CA GLN A 73 -7.44 18.26 -4.48
C GLN A 73 -6.31 18.04 -3.47
N VAL A 74 -5.24 18.81 -3.63
CA VAL A 74 -3.99 18.57 -2.90
C VAL A 74 -4.04 19.20 -1.50
N ASP A 75 -4.00 18.38 -0.47
CA ASP A 75 -3.69 18.82 0.89
C ASP A 75 -2.17 18.93 1.08
N ARG A 76 -1.66 20.17 1.03
CA ARG A 76 -0.23 20.47 1.17
C ARG A 76 0.36 20.03 2.51
N LYS A 77 -0.43 20.09 3.60
CA LYS A 77 0.02 19.66 4.94
C LYS A 77 0.19 18.14 4.99
N MET A 78 -0.76 17.41 4.42
CA MET A 78 -0.66 15.95 4.34
C MET A 78 0.54 15.52 3.50
N LEU A 79 0.80 16.17 2.37
CA LEU A 79 1.97 15.87 1.53
C LEU A 79 3.29 16.15 2.27
N SER A 80 3.38 17.27 2.99
CA SER A 80 4.56 17.60 3.80
C SER A 80 4.80 16.55 4.90
N ALA A 81 3.75 16.19 5.65
CA ALA A 81 3.85 15.17 6.68
C ALA A 81 4.30 13.80 6.10
N LYS A 82 3.80 13.46 4.90
CA LYS A 82 4.21 12.22 4.22
C LYS A 82 5.67 12.25 3.77
N ALA A 83 6.15 13.39 3.29
CA ALA A 83 7.56 13.58 2.98
C ALA A 83 8.45 13.38 4.22
N ASP A 84 8.06 13.93 5.36
CA ASP A 84 8.78 13.76 6.63
C ASP A 84 8.82 12.28 7.06
N ASP A 85 7.72 11.54 6.89
CA ASP A 85 7.63 10.11 7.17
C ASP A 85 8.56 9.29 6.26
N ILE A 86 8.65 9.66 4.99
CA ILE A 86 9.55 9.02 4.02
C ILE A 86 11.00 9.29 4.43
N ASP A 87 11.35 10.51 4.80
CA ASP A 87 12.70 10.88 5.25
C ASP A 87 13.11 10.11 6.50
N ALA A 88 12.19 9.97 7.48
CA ALA A 88 12.41 9.15 8.65
C ALA A 88 12.62 7.66 8.29
N THR A 89 11.90 7.15 7.30
CA THR A 89 12.05 5.78 6.80
C THR A 89 13.40 5.60 6.10
N ILE A 90 13.83 6.54 5.28
CA ILE A 90 15.14 6.53 4.63
C ILE A 90 16.25 6.48 5.67
N LYS A 91 16.16 7.31 6.72
CA LYS A 91 17.15 7.33 7.81
C LYS A 91 17.23 5.97 8.52
N ARG A 92 16.10 5.35 8.81
CA ARG A 92 16.07 4.00 9.42
C ARG A 92 16.68 2.94 8.50
N LEU A 93 16.31 2.94 7.23
CA LEU A 93 16.83 1.97 6.26
C LEU A 93 18.35 2.10 6.06
N ARG A 94 18.87 3.31 6.04
CA ARG A 94 20.31 3.56 6.00
C ARG A 94 21.02 2.98 7.22
N ALA A 95 20.51 3.24 8.43
CA ALA A 95 21.08 2.69 9.66
C ALA A 95 21.04 1.14 9.66
N MET A 96 19.97 0.53 9.16
CA MET A 96 19.90 -0.93 9.02
C MET A 96 20.91 -1.45 7.99
N SER A 97 21.05 -0.79 6.85
CA SER A 97 22.02 -1.16 5.83
C SER A 97 23.46 -1.12 6.36
N GLU A 98 23.80 -0.07 7.09
CA GLU A 98 25.12 0.06 7.74
C GLU A 98 25.33 -1.06 8.77
N GLY A 99 24.33 -1.36 9.58
CA GLY A 99 24.38 -2.45 10.56
C GLY A 99 24.59 -3.83 9.92
N LEU A 100 23.91 -4.10 8.80
CA LEU A 100 24.06 -5.34 8.04
C LEU A 100 25.46 -5.47 7.43
N ARG A 101 26.00 -4.39 6.87
CA ARG A 101 27.37 -4.36 6.33
C ARG A 101 28.39 -4.62 7.43
N HIS A 102 28.22 -3.97 8.60
CA HIS A 102 29.07 -4.22 9.75
C HIS A 102 29.01 -5.69 10.17
N ALA A 103 27.82 -6.28 10.25
CA ALA A 103 27.67 -7.69 10.62
C ALA A 103 28.34 -8.63 9.60
N ALA A 104 28.30 -8.30 8.30
CA ALA A 104 28.92 -9.09 7.26
C ALA A 104 30.47 -9.06 7.31
N GLU A 105 31.06 -7.95 7.78
CA GLU A 105 32.52 -7.71 7.82
C GLU A 105 33.10 -7.92 9.22
N CYS A 106 32.25 -8.16 10.22
CA CYS A 106 32.68 -8.27 11.62
C CYS A 106 33.57 -9.51 11.83
N PRO A 107 34.80 -9.37 12.36
CA PRO A 107 35.72 -10.48 12.59
C PRO A 107 35.36 -11.30 13.83
N ALA A 108 34.27 -10.99 14.55
CA ALA A 108 33.83 -11.71 15.72
C ALA A 108 33.34 -13.13 15.36
N ASP A 109 33.87 -14.15 16.03
CA ASP A 109 33.45 -15.54 15.84
C ASP A 109 31.97 -15.78 16.13
N ASN A 110 31.37 -14.91 16.93
CA ASN A 110 29.95 -14.94 17.26
C ASN A 110 29.37 -13.51 17.26
N HIS A 111 28.41 -13.28 16.37
CA HIS A 111 27.72 -11.98 16.27
C HIS A 111 26.96 -11.59 17.55
N ALA A 112 26.60 -12.55 18.39
CA ALA A 112 26.00 -12.28 19.70
C ALA A 112 26.92 -11.48 20.64
N GLN A 113 28.22 -11.50 20.40
CA GLN A 113 29.23 -10.76 21.16
C GLN A 113 29.60 -9.40 20.50
N CYS A 114 29.12 -9.12 19.31
CA CYS A 114 29.39 -7.87 18.62
C CYS A 114 28.59 -6.72 19.25
N PRO A 115 29.21 -5.65 19.78
CA PRO A 115 28.50 -4.54 20.43
C PRO A 115 27.54 -3.82 19.46
N THR A 116 27.88 -3.72 18.19
CA THR A 116 27.03 -3.10 17.17
C THR A 116 25.79 -3.94 16.90
N PHE A 117 25.94 -5.26 16.76
CA PHE A 117 24.82 -6.17 16.59
C PHE A 117 23.89 -6.18 17.79
N GLN A 118 24.44 -6.18 19.01
CA GLN A 118 23.67 -6.08 20.24
C GLN A 118 22.86 -4.77 20.33
N ARG A 119 23.42 -3.65 19.87
CA ARG A 119 22.69 -2.37 19.79
C ARG A 119 21.53 -2.44 18.81
N LEU A 120 21.70 -3.10 17.67
CA LEU A 120 20.62 -3.33 16.69
C LEU A 120 19.51 -4.18 17.29
N LEU A 121 19.85 -5.27 17.99
CA LEU A 121 18.87 -6.12 18.67
C LEU A 121 18.09 -5.36 19.74
N LYS A 122 18.76 -4.55 20.56
CA LYS A 122 18.10 -3.71 21.57
C LYS A 122 17.15 -2.67 20.92
N ALA A 123 17.58 -2.05 19.82
CA ALA A 123 16.75 -1.09 19.10
C ALA A 123 15.52 -1.76 18.46
N ALA A 124 15.68 -2.99 17.94
CA ALA A 124 14.58 -3.78 17.41
C ALA A 124 13.59 -4.19 18.51
N ALA A 125 14.10 -4.69 19.65
CA ALA A 125 13.27 -5.06 20.81
C ALA A 125 12.50 -3.87 21.40
N ALA A 126 13.08 -2.66 21.34
CA ALA A 126 12.41 -1.42 21.76
C ALA A 126 11.41 -0.86 20.72
N GLY A 127 11.15 -1.58 19.63
CA GLY A 127 10.24 -1.12 18.57
C GLY A 127 10.76 0.04 17.72
N LYS A 128 12.02 0.42 17.89
CA LYS A 128 12.62 1.56 17.16
C LYS A 128 12.95 1.27 15.69
N LEU A 129 12.93 0.00 15.28
CA LEU A 129 13.27 -0.44 13.92
C LEU A 129 12.05 -0.86 13.09
N GLY A 130 10.84 -0.88 13.66
CA GLY A 130 9.69 -1.42 12.98
C GLY A 130 8.38 -0.79 13.38
N GLN A 131 8.11 0.42 12.94
CA GLN A 131 6.73 0.88 12.77
C GLN A 131 6.62 1.63 11.44
N SER A 132 6.64 0.89 10.34
CA SER A 132 5.83 1.26 9.21
C SER A 132 4.44 0.70 9.51
N SER A 133 3.48 1.58 9.71
CA SER A 133 2.06 1.25 9.75
C SER A 133 1.60 0.76 8.38
N SER A 134 2.04 -0.44 8.01
CA SER A 134 1.41 -1.23 6.97
C SER A 134 0.43 -2.15 7.67
N THR A 135 -0.75 -1.64 7.98
CA THR A 135 -1.91 -2.50 8.19
C THR A 135 -2.28 -3.09 6.83
N ILE A 136 -1.51 -4.08 6.40
CA ILE A 136 -1.98 -5.04 5.41
C ILE A 136 -3.03 -5.85 6.18
N ALA A 137 -4.28 -5.49 6.00
CA ALA A 137 -5.40 -6.31 6.40
C ALA A 137 -5.34 -7.59 5.54
N THR A 138 -4.62 -8.58 6.05
CA THR A 138 -4.67 -9.95 5.54
C THR A 138 -6.06 -10.47 5.92
N GLY A 139 -6.98 -10.39 4.96
CA GLY A 139 -8.28 -11.04 5.05
C GLY A 139 -8.08 -12.55 5.14
N GLN A 140 -7.94 -13.08 6.34
CA GLN A 140 -8.09 -14.50 6.59
C GLN A 140 -9.56 -14.85 6.43
N SER A 141 -9.91 -15.31 5.24
CA SER A 141 -11.13 -16.06 4.99
C SER A 141 -11.09 -17.34 5.83
N ARG A 142 -11.72 -17.31 7.00
CA ARG A 142 -12.03 -18.53 7.76
C ARG A 142 -13.14 -19.27 7.03
N ASN A 143 -12.73 -20.22 6.20
CA ASN A 143 -13.61 -21.25 5.65
C ASN A 143 -14.00 -22.22 6.80
N ARG A 144 -15.11 -21.93 7.49
CA ARG A 144 -15.76 -22.89 8.36
C ARG A 144 -16.60 -23.81 7.49
N ARG A 145 -16.03 -24.92 7.08
CA ARG A 145 -16.81 -26.10 6.69
C ARG A 145 -17.54 -26.61 7.91
N ALA A 146 -18.84 -26.39 7.92
CA ALA A 146 -19.74 -27.14 8.79
C ALA A 146 -19.82 -28.58 8.29
N GLN A 147 -19.23 -29.49 9.04
CA GLN A 147 -19.54 -30.91 8.92
C GLN A 147 -20.85 -31.12 9.70
N ALA A 148 -21.92 -31.32 8.97
CA ALA A 148 -23.12 -31.93 9.50
C ALA A 148 -22.98 -33.44 9.25
N SER A 149 -22.58 -34.17 10.27
CA SER A 149 -22.72 -35.62 10.33
C SER A 149 -24.14 -35.95 10.70
N GLY A 150 -24.82 -36.66 9.82
CA GLY A 150 -26.05 -37.33 10.13
C GLY A 150 -25.81 -38.57 11.00
N THR A 151 -26.76 -38.95 11.77
CA THR A 151 -27.02 -40.31 12.28
C THR A 151 -28.49 -40.37 12.60
N SER A 152 -29.21 -41.14 11.84
CA SER A 152 -29.94 -42.35 12.09
C SER A 152 -30.61 -42.47 13.48
N GLU A 153 -31.90 -42.48 13.55
CA GLU A 153 -32.82 -43.62 13.79
C GLU A 153 -34.26 -43.14 13.70
#